data_4ddcf0fb1b281d6d83eba3f9b1e2b464
#
_entry.id   4ddcf0fb1b281d6d83eba3f9b1e2b464
#
_cell.length_a   1.000
_cell.length_b   1.000
_cell.length_c   1.000
_cell.angle_alpha   90.00
_cell.angle_beta   90.00
_cell.angle_gamma   90.00
#
_symmetry.space_group_name_H-M   'P 1'
#
loop_
_entity.id
_entity.type
_entity.pdbx_description
1 polymer ?
#
loop_
_entity_poly.entity_id
_entity_poly.type
_entity_poly.pdbx_seq_one_letter_code
_entity_poly.pdbx_strand_id
1 'polypeptide(L)'
;EETRPQLVFHSAAYKHVQLMDDFVSEAIQTNISGTVNIADLAAKYRVSRMVMISAANARHPENAMEYSKRVAEIYVQSSDCRLKRDKGETDMFIVRLGEVYPTNTHCLITLSEACMLTLEVGVMGDGGEVYIVGGPGDGLLDSVIGEKIKREKASVDDYEHVREEVLALVQHSYTEKKAILIGLMKKIVPIFPLSSTQ
;
A
#
# COMPACT_ATOMS: atom_id res chain seq x y z
N GLU A 1 -10.35 15.68 -13.48
CA GLU A 1 -11.66 16.02 -14.08
C GLU A 1 -11.73 15.73 -15.58
N GLU A 2 -10.66 16.02 -16.34
CA GLU A 2 -10.64 15.83 -17.79
C GLU A 2 -10.68 14.37 -18.24
N THR A 3 -9.91 13.50 -17.57
CA THR A 3 -9.74 12.11 -18.01
C THR A 3 -10.75 11.13 -17.41
N ARG A 4 -11.33 11.41 -16.25
CA ARG A 4 -12.26 10.55 -15.49
C ARG A 4 -11.85 9.07 -15.54
N PRO A 5 -10.67 8.70 -15.02
CA PRO A 5 -10.20 7.33 -15.10
C PRO A 5 -11.10 6.39 -14.32
N GLN A 6 -11.32 5.19 -14.84
CA GLN A 6 -12.05 4.13 -14.15
C GLN A 6 -11.15 3.32 -13.22
N LEU A 7 -9.84 3.26 -13.54
CA LEU A 7 -8.84 2.50 -12.81
C LEU A 7 -7.58 3.36 -12.60
N VAL A 8 -7.10 3.42 -11.36
CA VAL A 8 -5.89 4.14 -10.97
C VAL A 8 -4.88 3.17 -10.37
N PHE A 9 -3.68 3.11 -10.94
CA PHE A 9 -2.53 2.44 -10.34
C PHE A 9 -1.61 3.48 -9.70
N HIS A 10 -1.51 3.44 -8.39
CA HIS A 10 -0.65 4.32 -7.61
C HIS A 10 0.65 3.62 -7.23
N SER A 11 1.69 3.83 -8.03
CA SER A 11 3.04 3.29 -7.78
C SER A 11 4.06 4.34 -7.34
N ALA A 12 3.66 5.61 -7.29
CA ALA A 12 4.56 6.70 -6.92
C ALA A 12 5.00 6.56 -5.45
N ALA A 13 6.30 6.39 -5.24
CA ALA A 13 6.89 6.28 -3.91
C ALA A 13 8.40 6.43 -3.96
N TYR A 14 8.99 6.93 -2.90
CA TYR A 14 10.40 6.77 -2.65
C TYR A 14 10.67 5.36 -2.09
N LYS A 15 11.59 4.61 -2.72
CA LYS A 15 11.92 3.22 -2.36
C LYS A 15 13.36 3.03 -1.84
N HIS A 16 14.18 4.05 -1.85
CA HIS A 16 15.58 3.96 -1.45
C HIS A 16 15.69 3.95 0.07
N VAL A 17 15.90 2.78 0.67
CA VAL A 17 15.89 2.59 2.13
C VAL A 17 16.85 3.54 2.83
N GLN A 18 18.14 3.53 2.48
CA GLN A 18 19.16 4.38 3.13
C GLN A 18 18.82 5.88 3.01
N LEU A 19 18.39 6.31 1.81
CA LEU A 19 18.03 7.70 1.59
C LEU A 19 16.81 8.10 2.41
N MET A 20 15.81 7.23 2.52
CA MET A 20 14.59 7.53 3.29
C MET A 20 14.83 7.47 4.81
N ASP A 21 15.79 6.70 5.26
CA ASP A 21 16.23 6.74 6.64
C ASP A 21 16.92 8.08 6.98
N ASP A 22 17.57 8.71 6.04
CA ASP A 22 18.16 10.05 6.25
C ASP A 22 17.13 11.17 6.07
N PHE A 23 16.18 11.02 5.16
CA PHE A 23 15.16 12.01 4.81
C PHE A 23 13.75 11.50 5.11
N VAL A 24 13.45 11.21 6.38
CA VAL A 24 12.17 10.63 6.82
C VAL A 24 10.97 11.52 6.48
N SER A 25 11.13 12.85 6.54
CA SER A 25 10.10 13.80 6.13
C SER A 25 9.68 13.61 4.67
N GLU A 26 10.63 13.38 3.77
CA GLU A 26 10.36 13.14 2.35
C GLU A 26 9.62 11.81 2.13
N ALA A 27 9.97 10.77 2.91
CA ALA A 27 9.24 9.50 2.88
C ALA A 27 7.78 9.70 3.32
N ILE A 28 7.53 10.48 4.36
CA ILE A 28 6.17 10.77 4.85
C ILE A 28 5.40 11.58 3.80
N GLN A 29 6.00 12.62 3.24
CA GLN A 29 5.32 13.49 2.29
C GLN A 29 5.01 12.78 0.97
N THR A 30 5.95 12.00 0.44
CA THR A 30 5.75 11.31 -0.83
C THR A 30 4.92 10.05 -0.66
N ASN A 31 5.33 9.15 0.27
CA ASN A 31 4.71 7.84 0.37
C ASN A 31 3.37 7.87 1.12
N ILE A 32 3.23 8.72 2.13
CA ILE A 32 2.00 8.81 2.94
C ILE A 32 1.09 9.90 2.39
N SER A 33 1.51 11.17 2.42
CA SER A 33 0.68 12.29 1.97
C SER A 33 0.29 12.16 0.49
N GLY A 34 1.22 11.73 -0.35
CA GLY A 34 0.93 11.42 -1.77
C GLY A 34 -0.16 10.35 -1.91
N THR A 35 -0.10 9.27 -1.12
CA THR A 35 -1.13 8.21 -1.14
C THR A 35 -2.47 8.72 -0.61
N VAL A 36 -2.48 9.50 0.49
CA VAL A 36 -3.70 10.14 1.02
C VAL A 36 -4.39 10.97 -0.06
N ASN A 37 -3.62 11.82 -0.74
CA ASN A 37 -4.16 12.68 -1.81
C ASN A 37 -4.78 11.87 -2.95
N ILE A 38 -4.12 10.81 -3.41
CA ILE A 38 -4.63 9.96 -4.49
C ILE A 38 -5.88 9.19 -4.04
N ALA A 39 -5.90 8.63 -2.83
CA ALA A 39 -7.04 7.90 -2.30
C ALA A 39 -8.27 8.82 -2.13
N ASP A 40 -8.08 10.01 -1.53
CA ASP A 40 -9.15 10.98 -1.35
C ASP A 40 -9.71 11.48 -2.69
N LEU A 41 -8.83 11.71 -3.69
CA LEU A 41 -9.26 12.11 -5.02
C LEU A 41 -9.97 10.97 -5.77
N ALA A 42 -9.49 9.72 -5.64
CA ALA A 42 -10.16 8.56 -6.23
C ALA A 42 -11.58 8.41 -5.68
N ALA A 43 -11.76 8.52 -4.36
CA ALA A 43 -13.08 8.51 -3.73
C ALA A 43 -13.95 9.68 -4.17
N LYS A 44 -13.40 10.91 -4.17
CA LYS A 44 -14.12 12.13 -4.55
C LYS A 44 -14.65 12.08 -5.99
N TYR A 45 -13.83 11.57 -6.93
CA TYR A 45 -14.18 11.49 -8.34
C TYR A 45 -14.79 10.14 -8.75
N ARG A 46 -15.13 9.29 -7.78
CA ARG A 46 -15.79 8.00 -7.98
C ARG A 46 -15.04 7.12 -9.00
N VAL A 47 -13.71 7.05 -8.85
CA VAL A 47 -12.89 6.10 -9.59
C VAL A 47 -13.34 4.69 -9.21
N SER A 48 -13.66 3.85 -10.18
CA SER A 48 -14.19 2.52 -9.89
C SER A 48 -13.22 1.69 -9.07
N ARG A 49 -11.91 1.76 -9.39
CA ARG A 49 -10.88 0.98 -8.70
C ARG A 49 -9.58 1.75 -8.51
N MET A 50 -9.02 1.69 -7.31
CA MET A 50 -7.69 2.21 -6.99
C MET A 50 -6.80 1.11 -6.46
N VAL A 51 -5.67 0.89 -7.12
CA VAL A 51 -4.64 -0.09 -6.76
C VAL A 51 -3.41 0.64 -6.23
N MET A 52 -3.10 0.45 -4.95
CA MET A 52 -1.86 0.94 -4.37
C MET A 52 -0.76 -0.12 -4.50
N ILE A 53 0.36 0.25 -5.13
CA ILE A 53 1.54 -0.62 -5.19
C ILE A 53 2.39 -0.41 -3.93
N SER A 54 2.58 -1.50 -3.19
CA SER A 54 3.37 -1.51 -1.96
C SER A 54 4.53 -2.51 -2.06
N ALA A 55 5.25 -2.72 -0.96
CA ALA A 55 6.37 -3.64 -0.86
C ALA A 55 6.04 -4.79 0.10
N ALA A 56 6.59 -5.99 -0.15
CA ALA A 56 6.37 -7.14 0.71
C ALA A 56 6.78 -6.87 2.17
N ASN A 57 7.88 -6.13 2.37
CA ASN A 57 8.40 -5.80 3.70
C ASN A 57 7.51 -4.82 4.49
N ALA A 58 6.52 -4.17 3.86
CA ALA A 58 5.57 -3.33 4.59
C ALA A 58 4.74 -4.12 5.62
N ARG A 59 4.73 -5.46 5.53
CA ARG A 59 4.09 -6.34 6.52
C ARG A 59 4.80 -6.28 7.89
N HIS A 60 6.13 -6.24 7.87
CA HIS A 60 6.99 -6.20 9.07
C HIS A 60 8.04 -5.12 8.87
N PRO A 61 7.66 -3.83 9.01
CA PRO A 61 8.54 -2.73 8.68
C PRO A 61 9.69 -2.60 9.69
N GLU A 62 10.91 -2.45 9.18
CA GLU A 62 12.13 -2.29 9.98
C GLU A 62 12.77 -0.90 9.83
N ASN A 63 12.52 -0.21 8.73
CA ASN A 63 13.10 1.10 8.38
C ASN A 63 12.02 2.13 8.01
N ALA A 64 12.42 3.41 7.90
CA ALA A 64 11.49 4.51 7.65
C ALA A 64 10.70 4.35 6.34
N MET A 65 11.32 3.83 5.29
CA MET A 65 10.66 3.59 4.01
C MET A 65 9.53 2.56 4.17
N GLU A 66 9.78 1.43 4.83
CA GLU A 66 8.80 0.37 5.05
C GLU A 66 7.67 0.83 5.98
N TYR A 67 8.00 1.56 7.07
CA TYR A 67 6.98 2.18 7.92
C TYR A 67 6.10 3.16 7.15
N SER A 68 6.66 3.99 6.26
CA SER A 68 5.88 4.91 5.46
C SER A 68 4.91 4.19 4.53
N LYS A 69 5.34 3.07 3.92
CA LYS A 69 4.48 2.22 3.10
C LYS A 69 3.37 1.59 3.93
N ARG A 70 3.69 1.06 5.12
CA ARG A 70 2.67 0.44 5.99
C ARG A 70 1.62 1.43 6.47
N VAL A 71 2.02 2.65 6.86
CA VAL A 71 1.07 3.71 7.23
C VAL A 71 0.16 4.07 6.05
N ALA A 72 0.72 4.19 4.85
CA ALA A 72 -0.07 4.44 3.64
C ALA A 72 -1.07 3.30 3.33
N GLU A 73 -0.67 2.03 3.52
CA GLU A 73 -1.58 0.87 3.40
C GLU A 73 -2.75 0.94 4.39
N ILE A 74 -2.45 1.27 5.65
CA ILE A 74 -3.48 1.43 6.70
C ILE A 74 -4.50 2.49 6.29
N TYR A 75 -4.04 3.61 5.73
CA TYR A 75 -4.94 4.66 5.24
C TYR A 75 -5.84 4.16 4.10
N VAL A 76 -5.29 3.48 3.11
CA VAL A 76 -6.04 2.94 1.95
C VAL A 76 -7.08 1.92 2.42
N GLN A 77 -6.70 1.00 3.32
CA GLN A 77 -7.61 -0.01 3.86
C GLN A 77 -8.77 0.60 4.65
N SER A 78 -8.48 1.57 5.54
CA SER A 78 -9.52 2.25 6.30
C SER A 78 -10.45 3.08 5.40
N SER A 79 -9.91 3.69 4.35
CA SER A 79 -10.69 4.43 3.34
C SER A 79 -11.66 3.52 2.59
N ASP A 80 -11.22 2.32 2.19
CA ASP A 80 -12.08 1.32 1.55
C ASP A 80 -13.20 0.85 2.49
N CYS A 81 -12.88 0.53 3.75
CA CYS A 81 -13.88 0.15 4.76
C CYS A 81 -14.94 1.23 4.96
N ARG A 82 -14.53 2.51 5.04
CA ARG A 82 -15.47 3.64 5.09
C ARG A 82 -16.33 3.71 3.85
N LEU A 83 -15.73 3.64 2.66
CA LEU A 83 -16.46 3.72 1.39
C LEU A 83 -17.51 2.61 1.28
N LYS A 84 -17.18 1.37 1.64
CA LYS A 84 -18.12 0.25 1.66
C LYS A 84 -19.28 0.49 2.62
N ARG A 85 -19.00 0.97 3.83
CA ARG A 85 -20.03 1.33 4.81
C ARG A 85 -20.95 2.41 4.29
N ASP A 86 -20.39 3.43 3.61
CA ASP A 86 -21.13 4.57 3.10
C ASP A 86 -21.74 4.32 1.69
N LYS A 87 -21.66 3.07 1.18
CA LYS A 87 -22.10 2.67 -0.16
C LYS A 87 -21.44 3.47 -1.28
N GLY A 88 -20.17 3.79 -1.11
CA GLY A 88 -19.34 4.42 -2.14
C GLY A 88 -19.08 3.48 -3.32
N GLU A 89 -18.70 4.06 -4.45
CA GLU A 89 -18.52 3.34 -5.71
C GLU A 89 -17.04 2.96 -5.99
N THR A 90 -16.12 3.32 -5.12
CA THR A 90 -14.68 3.11 -5.30
C THR A 90 -14.20 1.94 -4.47
N ASP A 91 -13.66 0.92 -5.10
CA ASP A 91 -12.90 -0.14 -4.45
C ASP A 91 -11.43 0.25 -4.35
N MET A 92 -10.85 0.12 -3.17
CA MET A 92 -9.44 0.38 -2.93
C MET A 92 -8.77 -0.88 -2.42
N PHE A 93 -7.64 -1.26 -3.01
CA PHE A 93 -6.88 -2.43 -2.57
C PHE A 93 -5.38 -2.25 -2.81
N ILE A 94 -4.60 -3.16 -2.26
CA ILE A 94 -3.15 -3.07 -2.19
C ILE A 94 -2.54 -4.26 -2.90
N VAL A 95 -1.52 -4.00 -3.71
CA VAL A 95 -0.64 -5.01 -4.27
C VAL A 95 0.74 -4.85 -3.65
N ARG A 96 1.17 -5.81 -2.84
CA ARG A 96 2.53 -5.92 -2.35
C ARG A 96 3.35 -6.70 -3.35
N LEU A 97 4.31 -6.04 -3.96
CA LEU A 97 5.29 -6.70 -4.80
C LEU A 97 6.43 -7.22 -3.93
N GLY A 98 6.78 -8.49 -4.12
CA GLY A 98 8.01 -9.09 -3.63
C GLY A 98 9.24 -8.49 -4.32
N GLU A 99 10.38 -9.14 -4.19
CA GLU A 99 11.57 -8.72 -4.91
C GLU A 99 11.41 -8.98 -6.41
N VAL A 100 11.46 -7.89 -7.19
CA VAL A 100 11.35 -7.92 -8.66
C VAL A 100 12.73 -7.77 -9.25
N TYR A 101 13.15 -8.72 -10.07
CA TYR A 101 14.45 -8.70 -10.75
C TYR A 101 14.33 -8.59 -12.27
N PRO A 102 15.34 -8.03 -12.92
CA PRO A 102 15.33 -7.88 -14.38
C PRO A 102 15.42 -9.22 -15.15
N THR A 103 15.88 -10.28 -14.49
CA THR A 103 16.14 -11.59 -15.12
C THR A 103 15.69 -12.75 -14.23
N ASN A 104 15.31 -13.86 -14.88
CA ASN A 104 14.89 -15.12 -14.23
C ASN A 104 15.99 -15.73 -13.36
N THR A 105 16.02 -15.40 -12.09
CA THR A 105 16.73 -16.17 -11.08
C THR A 105 15.71 -16.85 -10.18
N HIS A 106 15.93 -18.12 -9.87
CA HIS A 106 15.03 -19.04 -9.18
C HIS A 106 14.32 -18.39 -7.97
N CYS A 107 13.05 -18.20 -8.00
CA CYS A 107 12.12 -17.72 -6.96
C CYS A 107 11.65 -16.26 -7.03
N LEU A 108 11.94 -15.52 -8.08
CA LEU A 108 11.60 -14.10 -8.18
C LEU A 108 10.78 -13.84 -9.43
N ILE A 109 9.87 -12.86 -9.37
CA ILE A 109 9.10 -12.46 -10.54
C ILE A 109 9.88 -11.46 -11.39
N THR A 110 9.75 -11.55 -12.69
CA THR A 110 10.24 -10.54 -13.61
C THR A 110 9.39 -9.29 -13.56
N LEU A 111 9.92 -8.16 -14.03
CA LEU A 111 9.15 -6.91 -14.11
C LEU A 111 7.88 -7.09 -14.96
N SER A 112 7.95 -7.82 -16.06
CA SER A 112 6.79 -8.09 -16.91
C SER A 112 5.73 -8.90 -16.19
N GLU A 113 6.10 -9.95 -15.46
CA GLU A 113 5.17 -10.73 -14.63
C GLU A 113 4.56 -9.90 -13.53
N ALA A 114 5.35 -9.08 -12.82
CA ALA A 114 4.86 -8.17 -11.79
C ALA A 114 3.80 -7.20 -12.36
N CYS A 115 4.07 -6.63 -13.53
CA CYS A 115 3.11 -5.76 -14.20
C CYS A 115 1.84 -6.51 -14.60
N MET A 116 1.95 -7.68 -15.22
CA MET A 116 0.79 -8.48 -15.64
C MET A 116 -0.08 -8.87 -14.45
N LEU A 117 0.52 -9.40 -13.39
CA LEU A 117 -0.20 -9.80 -12.18
C LEU A 117 -0.85 -8.60 -11.47
N THR A 118 -0.18 -7.44 -11.48
CA THR A 118 -0.75 -6.20 -10.94
C THR A 118 -1.96 -5.73 -11.74
N LEU A 119 -1.92 -5.82 -13.07
CA LEU A 119 -3.05 -5.49 -13.95
C LEU A 119 -4.20 -6.46 -13.74
N GLU A 120 -3.92 -7.76 -13.61
CA GLU A 120 -4.93 -8.78 -13.34
C GLU A 120 -5.64 -8.53 -12.00
N VAL A 121 -4.88 -8.29 -10.93
CA VAL A 121 -5.46 -7.87 -9.64
C VAL A 121 -6.27 -6.59 -9.79
N GLY A 122 -5.80 -5.62 -10.58
CA GLY A 122 -6.52 -4.39 -10.87
C GLY A 122 -7.91 -4.60 -11.48
N VAL A 123 -8.07 -5.67 -12.27
CA VAL A 123 -9.35 -6.01 -12.93
C VAL A 123 -10.21 -6.92 -12.07
N MET A 124 -9.60 -7.89 -11.37
CA MET A 124 -10.33 -8.97 -10.66
C MET A 124 -10.38 -8.77 -9.15
N GLY A 125 -9.58 -7.88 -8.59
CA GLY A 125 -9.47 -7.68 -7.15
C GLY A 125 -10.73 -7.13 -6.51
N ASP A 126 -10.92 -7.48 -5.24
CA ASP A 126 -11.99 -6.95 -4.39
C ASP A 126 -11.43 -5.89 -3.44
N GLY A 127 -12.20 -4.85 -3.16
CA GLY A 127 -11.79 -3.77 -2.26
C GLY A 127 -11.48 -4.26 -0.84
N GLY A 128 -10.55 -3.58 -0.16
CA GLY A 128 -10.09 -3.88 1.21
C GLY A 128 -9.10 -5.04 1.30
N GLU A 129 -8.77 -5.70 0.20
CA GLU A 129 -7.83 -6.82 0.20
C GLU A 129 -6.39 -6.37 -0.04
N VAL A 130 -5.45 -7.19 0.45
CA VAL A 130 -4.02 -7.07 0.16
C VAL A 130 -3.60 -8.29 -0.65
N TYR A 131 -3.12 -8.04 -1.84
CA TYR A 131 -2.60 -9.06 -2.74
C TYR A 131 -1.08 -9.10 -2.66
N ILE A 132 -0.51 -10.28 -2.43
CA ILE A 132 0.95 -10.47 -2.39
C ILE A 132 1.36 -11.16 -3.67
N VAL A 133 2.25 -10.53 -4.43
CA VAL A 133 2.71 -10.99 -5.73
C VAL A 133 4.22 -11.22 -5.66
N GLY A 134 4.67 -12.44 -5.96
CA GLY A 134 6.10 -12.78 -6.01
C GLY A 134 6.78 -12.86 -4.64
N GLY A 135 6.08 -13.35 -3.60
CA GLY A 135 6.67 -13.60 -2.29
C GLY A 135 7.56 -14.84 -2.24
N PRO A 136 8.49 -14.94 -1.27
CA PRO A 136 9.26 -16.16 -1.04
C PRO A 136 8.33 -17.30 -0.59
N GLY A 137 8.31 -18.37 -1.30
CA GLY A 137 7.56 -19.57 -0.97
C GLY A 137 6.76 -20.07 -2.16
N ASP A 138 7.18 -21.21 -2.64
CA ASP A 138 6.64 -22.02 -3.71
C ASP A 138 7.23 -21.76 -5.09
N GLY A 139 8.52 -22.13 -5.19
CA GLY A 139 9.18 -22.30 -6.46
C GLY A 139 8.59 -23.48 -7.23
N LEU A 140 7.58 -23.19 -8.05
CA LEU A 140 7.18 -24.05 -9.16
C LEU A 140 6.67 -23.17 -10.29
N LEU A 141 7.45 -23.13 -11.33
CA LEU A 141 7.26 -22.31 -12.54
C LEU A 141 6.06 -22.74 -13.39
N ASP A 142 5.28 -23.72 -12.98
CA ASP A 142 4.28 -24.40 -13.81
C ASP A 142 2.83 -24.26 -13.35
N SER A 143 2.54 -23.44 -12.36
CA SER A 143 1.15 -23.29 -11.92
C SER A 143 0.54 -21.94 -12.31
N VAL A 144 -0.64 -22.05 -12.84
CA VAL A 144 -1.63 -21.02 -13.18
C VAL A 144 -1.48 -19.73 -12.36
N ILE A 145 -1.59 -18.60 -13.00
CA ILE A 145 -1.52 -17.23 -12.47
C ILE A 145 -2.13 -17.06 -11.05
N GLY A 146 -3.15 -17.85 -10.69
CA GLY A 146 -3.78 -17.84 -9.37
C GLY A 146 -2.92 -18.31 -8.18
N GLU A 147 -1.88 -19.09 -8.38
CA GLU A 147 -1.03 -19.58 -7.27
C GLU A 147 0.08 -18.58 -6.86
N LYS A 148 0.38 -17.61 -7.71
CA LYS A 148 1.35 -16.55 -7.43
C LYS A 148 0.77 -15.37 -6.66
N ILE A 149 -0.53 -15.35 -6.41
CA ILE A 149 -1.24 -14.27 -5.73
C ILE A 149 -1.82 -14.79 -4.42
N LYS A 150 -1.28 -14.33 -3.30
CA LYS A 150 -1.87 -14.57 -1.96
C LYS A 150 -2.78 -13.41 -1.58
N ARG A 151 -3.95 -13.70 -1.03
CA ARG A 151 -4.90 -12.69 -0.53
C ARG A 151 -4.83 -12.63 0.99
N GLU A 152 -4.76 -11.43 1.52
CA GLU A 152 -4.91 -11.16 2.95
C GLU A 152 -6.08 -10.21 3.14
N LYS A 153 -7.07 -10.59 3.95
CA LYS A 153 -8.08 -9.66 4.41
C LYS A 153 -7.51 -8.90 5.61
N ALA A 154 -7.46 -7.60 5.50
CA ALA A 154 -7.14 -6.75 6.63
C ALA A 154 -8.25 -5.70 6.73
N SER A 155 -9.01 -5.72 7.81
CA SER A 155 -9.98 -4.69 8.11
C SER A 155 -9.36 -3.68 9.07
N VAL A 156 -9.39 -2.42 8.69
CA VAL A 156 -9.11 -1.28 9.57
C VAL A 156 -10.38 -0.47 9.62
N ASP A 157 -11.23 -0.74 10.62
CA ASP A 157 -12.60 -0.23 10.65
C ASP A 157 -12.73 1.23 11.15
N ASP A 158 -11.69 1.77 11.78
CA ASP A 158 -11.73 3.13 12.35
C ASP A 158 -11.06 4.16 11.42
N TYR A 159 -11.75 4.48 10.34
CA TYR A 159 -11.26 5.45 9.36
C TYR A 159 -10.99 6.84 9.96
N GLU A 160 -11.88 7.34 10.81
CA GLU A 160 -11.74 8.70 11.34
C GLU A 160 -10.50 8.82 12.23
N HIS A 161 -10.26 7.83 13.06
CA HIS A 161 -9.06 7.79 13.90
C HIS A 161 -7.78 7.61 13.05
N VAL A 162 -7.79 6.70 12.07
CA VAL A 162 -6.67 6.53 11.13
C VAL A 162 -6.37 7.84 10.41
N ARG A 163 -7.40 8.51 9.90
CA ARG A 163 -7.26 9.75 9.17
C ARG A 163 -6.66 10.85 10.03
N GLU A 164 -7.11 10.99 11.27
CA GLU A 164 -6.60 11.98 12.23
C GLU A 164 -5.11 11.74 12.52
N GLU A 165 -4.72 10.53 12.89
CA GLU A 165 -3.33 10.16 13.17
C GLU A 165 -2.40 10.33 11.95
N VAL A 166 -2.86 9.92 10.76
CA VAL A 166 -2.08 10.05 9.53
C VAL A 166 -1.91 11.51 9.12
N LEU A 167 -2.96 12.33 9.20
CA LEU A 167 -2.86 13.76 8.88
C LEU A 167 -2.00 14.52 9.89
N ALA A 168 -2.08 14.17 11.18
CA ALA A 168 -1.20 14.72 12.21
C ALA A 168 0.28 14.36 11.92
N LEU A 169 0.57 13.10 11.55
CA LEU A 169 1.92 12.68 11.16
C LEU A 169 2.43 13.48 9.95
N VAL A 170 1.60 13.68 8.92
CA VAL A 170 1.95 14.50 7.75
C VAL A 170 2.24 15.94 8.16
N GLN A 171 1.45 16.53 9.07
CA GLN A 171 1.69 17.88 9.58
C GLN A 171 3.01 17.97 10.34
N HIS A 172 3.30 17.00 11.20
CA HIS A 172 4.56 16.92 11.95
C HIS A 172 5.79 16.77 11.05
N SER A 173 5.65 16.18 9.86
CA SER A 173 6.77 16.00 8.93
C SER A 173 7.43 17.30 8.47
N TYR A 174 6.75 18.43 8.56
CA TYR A 174 7.30 19.76 8.20
C TYR A 174 8.16 20.40 9.29
N THR A 175 8.02 19.98 10.54
CA THR A 175 8.60 20.68 11.69
C THR A 175 9.44 19.79 12.61
N GLU A 176 9.14 18.50 12.65
CA GLU A 176 9.71 17.58 13.62
C GLU A 176 10.99 16.90 13.14
N LYS A 177 11.82 16.50 14.10
CA LYS A 177 13.07 15.79 13.83
C LYS A 177 12.80 14.32 13.46
N LYS A 178 13.70 13.73 12.66
CA LYS A 178 13.72 12.33 12.21
C LYS A 178 13.30 11.33 13.31
N ALA A 179 13.89 11.40 14.50
CA ALA A 179 13.61 10.44 15.58
C ALA A 179 12.14 10.50 16.05
N ILE A 180 11.55 11.69 16.10
CA ILE A 180 10.15 11.88 16.47
C ILE A 180 9.25 11.32 15.38
N LEU A 181 9.53 11.60 14.12
CA LEU A 181 8.76 11.11 12.98
C LEU A 181 8.74 9.58 12.90
N ILE A 182 9.90 8.94 13.09
CA ILE A 182 9.98 7.47 13.17
C ILE A 182 9.16 6.95 14.35
N GLY A 183 9.24 7.60 15.51
CA GLY A 183 8.44 7.25 16.70
C GLY A 183 6.93 7.33 16.44
N LEU A 184 6.47 8.37 15.74
CA LEU A 184 5.06 8.52 15.38
C LEU A 184 4.60 7.43 14.39
N MET A 185 5.37 7.13 13.35
CA MET A 185 5.06 6.03 12.43
C MET A 185 4.99 4.68 13.15
N LYS A 186 5.95 4.41 14.05
CA LYS A 186 5.98 3.20 14.88
C LYS A 186 4.78 3.10 15.82
N LYS A 187 4.23 4.22 16.26
CA LYS A 187 3.03 4.27 17.10
C LYS A 187 1.76 3.96 16.31
N ILE A 188 1.64 4.46 15.08
CA ILE A 188 0.47 4.21 14.21
C ILE A 188 0.39 2.72 13.82
N VAL A 189 1.49 2.12 13.42
CA VAL A 189 1.51 0.74 12.90
C VAL A 189 1.01 -0.32 13.89
N PRO A 190 1.36 -0.32 15.20
CA PRO A 190 0.79 -1.26 16.17
C PRO A 190 -0.68 -1.05 16.50
N ILE A 191 -1.19 0.18 16.40
CA ILE A 191 -2.62 0.45 16.65
C ILE A 191 -3.47 -0.29 15.61
N PHE A 192 -2.93 -0.47 14.40
CA PHE A 192 -3.61 -1.12 13.29
C PHE A 192 -2.82 -2.35 12.82
N PRO A 193 -2.71 -3.40 13.66
CA PRO A 193 -1.98 -4.62 13.29
C PRO A 193 -2.67 -5.31 12.12
N LEU A 194 -1.88 -6.06 11.35
CA LEU A 194 -2.46 -6.98 10.37
C LEU A 194 -3.30 -8.01 11.11
N SER A 195 -4.54 -8.23 10.68
CA SER A 195 -5.34 -9.35 11.17
C SER A 195 -4.55 -10.64 10.89
N SER A 196 -4.19 -11.35 11.95
CA SER A 196 -3.62 -12.69 11.84
C SER A 196 -4.70 -13.58 11.24
N THR A 197 -4.56 -13.93 9.97
CA THR A 197 -5.30 -15.05 9.39
C THR A 197 -4.84 -16.32 10.10
N GLN A 198 -5.73 -16.90 10.94
CA GLN A 198 -5.63 -18.28 11.35
C GLN A 198 -5.93 -19.18 10.16
#